data_cc5bdee94e2bb75c50cffe5da8d5b9fd
#
_entry.id   cc5bdee94e2bb75c50cffe5da8d5b9fd
#
_cell.length_a   1.000
_cell.length_b   1.000
_cell.length_c   1.000
_cell.angle_alpha   90.00
_cell.angle_beta   90.00
_cell.angle_gamma   90.00
#
_symmetry.space_group_name_H-M   'P 1'
#
loop_
_entity.id
_entity.type
_entity.pdbx_description
1 polymer ?
#
loop_
_entity_poly.entity_id
_entity_poly.type
_entity_poly.pdbx_seq_one_letter_code
_entity_poly.pdbx_strand_id
1 'polypeptide(L)' 'MITFMKIKVWNIVYDTNGKKVSGLPKKMILDIPEDADLDSDLADIISDKTGWCVISFDFEIVKERA' A
#
# COMPACT_ATOMS: atom_id res chain seq x y z
N MET A 1 -23.11 5.57 1.93
CA MET A 1 -22.11 5.19 2.91
C MET A 1 -20.99 4.40 2.21
N ILE A 2 -19.74 4.79 2.42
CA ILE A 2 -18.61 4.10 1.77
C ILE A 2 -18.20 2.92 2.63
N THR A 3 -18.10 1.75 1.99
CA THR A 3 -17.59 0.56 2.66
C THR A 3 -16.09 0.44 2.43
N PHE A 4 -15.36 0.07 3.45
CA PHE A 4 -13.91 -0.07 3.37
C PHE A 4 -13.51 -1.54 3.32
N MET A 5 -12.46 -1.81 2.55
CA MET A 5 -11.84 -3.13 2.49
C MET A 5 -10.54 -3.09 3.28
N LYS A 6 -10.21 -4.21 3.91
CA LYS A 6 -8.90 -4.36 4.54
C LYS A 6 -7.98 -5.06 3.55
N ILE A 7 -6.91 -4.38 3.19
CA ILE A 7 -5.96 -4.85 2.17
C ILE A 7 -4.63 -5.12 2.84
N LYS A 8 -4.10 -6.32 2.62
CA LYS A 8 -2.76 -6.69 3.07
C LYS A 8 -1.80 -6.46 1.92
N VAL A 9 -0.75 -5.68 2.16
CA VAL A 9 0.27 -5.36 1.17
C VAL A 9 1.60 -5.87 1.68
N TRP A 10 2.38 -6.54 0.80
CA TRP A 10 3.70 -7.06 1.17
C TRP A 10 4.64 -7.00 -0.04
N ASN A 11 5.90 -7.40 0.19
CA ASN A 11 6.94 -7.35 -0.84
C ASN A 11 7.06 -5.96 -1.47
N ILE A 12 6.95 -4.92 -0.64
CA ILE A 12 6.97 -3.54 -1.11
C ILE A 12 8.40 -3.17 -1.49
N VAL A 13 8.58 -2.73 -2.73
CA VAL A 13 9.86 -2.25 -3.24
C VAL A 13 9.77 -0.75 -3.44
N TYR A 14 10.65 -0.01 -2.78
CA TYR A 14 10.67 1.44 -2.82
C TYR A 14 11.76 1.93 -3.78
N ASP A 15 11.51 3.07 -4.40
CA ASP A 15 12.50 3.75 -5.21
C ASP A 15 13.31 4.68 -4.31
N THR A 16 14.48 4.24 -3.92
CA THR A 16 15.35 4.98 -3.02
C THR A 16 16.55 5.60 -3.75
N ASN A 17 16.55 5.58 -5.07
CA ASN A 17 17.64 6.13 -5.88
C ASN A 17 19.02 5.56 -5.50
N GLY A 18 19.06 4.28 -5.18
CA GLY A 18 20.32 3.61 -4.80
C GLY A 18 20.78 3.89 -3.40
N LYS A 19 20.04 4.69 -2.63
CA LYS A 19 20.39 4.95 -1.24
C LYS A 19 19.93 3.80 -0.37
N LYS A 20 20.72 3.48 0.65
CA LYS A 20 20.30 2.51 1.65
C LYS A 20 19.43 3.20 2.67
N VAL A 21 18.14 2.87 2.65
CA VAL A 21 17.19 3.42 3.60
C VAL A 21 16.71 2.28 4.49
N SER A 22 16.83 2.45 5.79
CA SER A 22 16.35 1.46 6.74
C SER A 22 15.07 1.96 7.40
N GLY A 23 14.31 1.02 7.96
CA GLY A 23 13.09 1.37 8.67
C GLY A 23 11.85 1.48 7.79
N LEU A 24 11.98 1.26 6.49
CA LEU A 24 10.81 1.26 5.61
C LEU A 24 10.04 -0.05 5.79
N PRO A 25 8.72 0.03 5.99
CA PRO A 25 7.92 -1.18 6.14
C PRO A 25 7.87 -1.95 4.82
N LYS A 26 8.02 -3.26 4.90
CA LYS A 26 7.91 -4.14 3.73
C LYS A 26 6.52 -4.73 3.61
N LYS A 27 5.70 -4.57 4.63
CA LYS A 27 4.32 -5.04 4.64
C LYS A 27 3.49 -4.09 5.48
N MET A 28 2.21 -4.00 5.14
CA MET A 28 1.27 -3.19 5.92
C MET A 28 -0.15 -3.62 5.61
N ILE A 29 -1.07 -3.24 6.50
CA ILE A 29 -2.49 -3.45 6.28
C ILE A 29 -3.16 -2.09 6.19
N LEU A 30 -3.95 -1.91 5.13
CA LEU A 30 -4.59 -0.64 4.83
C LEU A 30 -6.10 -0.80 4.76
N ASP A 31 -6.83 0.24 5.18
CA ASP A 31 -8.27 0.32 4.98
C ASP A 31 -8.53 1.20 3.77
N ILE A 32 -9.09 0.61 2.73
CA ILE A 32 -9.27 1.27 1.43
C ILE A 32 -10.75 1.27 1.08
N PRO A 33 -11.32 2.40 0.61
CA PRO A 33 -12.70 2.41 0.13
C PRO A 33 -12.90 1.41 -1.00
N GLU A 34 -14.06 0.75 -1.03
CA GLU A 34 -14.34 -0.26 -2.06
C GLU A 34 -14.31 0.28 -3.48
N ASP A 35 -14.62 1.56 -3.66
CA ASP A 35 -14.64 2.18 -4.96
C ASP A 35 -13.28 2.71 -5.42
N ALA A 36 -12.24 2.49 -4.62
CA ALA A 36 -10.89 2.93 -4.97
C ALA A 36 -10.27 2.01 -6.02
N ASP A 37 -9.37 2.59 -6.81
CA ASP A 37 -8.58 1.83 -7.77
C ASP A 37 -7.35 1.28 -7.05
N LEU A 38 -7.36 -0.02 -6.75
CA LEU A 38 -6.31 -0.63 -5.93
C LEU A 38 -4.94 -0.53 -6.60
N ASP A 39 -4.88 -0.63 -7.92
CA ASP A 39 -3.58 -0.57 -8.61
C ASP A 39 -2.90 0.78 -8.43
N SER A 40 -3.66 1.87 -8.52
CA SER A 40 -3.10 3.23 -8.39
C SER A 40 -3.10 3.71 -6.96
N ASP A 41 -4.21 3.50 -6.27
CA ASP A 41 -4.42 4.12 -4.95
C ASP A 41 -3.53 3.50 -3.89
N LEU A 42 -3.26 2.19 -3.97
CA LEU A 42 -2.38 1.55 -2.99
C LEU A 42 -0.97 2.11 -3.05
N ALA A 43 -0.42 2.28 -4.26
CA ALA A 43 0.91 2.86 -4.42
C ALA A 43 0.96 4.27 -3.83
N ASP A 44 -0.05 5.08 -4.12
CA ASP A 44 -0.13 6.45 -3.61
C ASP A 44 -0.22 6.48 -2.08
N ILE A 45 -1.01 5.61 -1.50
CA ILE A 45 -1.18 5.55 -0.05
C ILE A 45 0.11 5.14 0.62
N ILE A 46 0.78 4.11 0.10
CA ILE A 46 2.06 3.65 0.65
C ILE A 46 3.10 4.76 0.54
N SER A 47 3.17 5.41 -0.61
CA SER A 47 4.09 6.51 -0.84
C SER A 47 3.84 7.66 0.14
N ASP A 48 2.59 7.99 0.37
CA ASP A 48 2.20 9.07 1.29
C ASP A 48 2.58 8.73 2.74
N LYS A 49 2.41 7.47 3.14
CA LYS A 49 2.73 7.03 4.49
C LYS A 49 4.23 6.96 4.76
N THR A 50 5.02 6.64 3.75
CA THR A 50 6.46 6.40 3.92
C THR A 50 7.32 7.56 3.44
N GLY A 51 6.78 8.41 2.57
CA GLY A 51 7.55 9.49 1.95
C GLY A 51 8.42 9.05 0.79
N TRP A 52 8.30 7.79 0.35
CA TRP A 52 9.10 7.24 -0.74
C TRP A 52 8.20 6.71 -1.84
N CYS A 53 8.65 6.87 -3.08
CA CYS A 53 7.91 6.29 -4.21
C CYS A 53 8.00 4.77 -4.17
N VAL A 54 6.92 4.12 -4.61
CA VAL A 54 6.83 2.66 -4.62
C VAL A 54 6.99 2.15 -6.04
N ILE A 55 7.89 1.19 -6.23
CA ILE A 55 8.13 0.58 -7.54
C ILE A 55 7.17 -0.58 -7.76
N SER A 56 7.05 -1.45 -6.77
CA SER A 56 6.17 -2.62 -6.88
C SER A 56 5.76 -3.11 -5.49
N PHE A 57 4.72 -3.89 -5.47
CA PHE A 57 4.22 -4.52 -4.25
C PHE A 57 3.24 -5.62 -4.64
N ASP A 58 2.97 -6.53 -3.70
CA ASP A 58 1.89 -7.52 -3.82
C ASP A 58 0.80 -7.15 -2.83
N PHE A 59 -0.43 -7.49 -3.15
CA PHE A 59 -1.54 -7.22 -2.24
C PHE A 59 -2.64 -8.26 -2.38
N GLU A 60 -3.46 -8.37 -1.34
CA GLU A 60 -4.68 -9.17 -1.39
C GLU A 60 -5.73 -8.54 -0.49
N ILE A 61 -6.99 -8.79 -0.81
CA ILE A 61 -8.10 -8.35 0.02
C ILE A 61 -8.22 -9.35 1.17
N VAL A 62 -8.00 -8.86 2.40
CA VAL A 62 -8.04 -9.70 3.58
C VAL A 62 -9.48 -9.82 4.09
N LYS A 63 -10.19 -8.69 4.12
CA LYS A 63 -11.55 -8.68 4.62
C LYS A 63 -12.31 -7.52 4.02
N GLU A 64 -13.52 -7.80 3.59
CA GLU A 64 -14.44 -6.80 3.09
C GLU A 64 -15.50 -6.55 4.15
N ARG A 65 -15.72 -5.30 4.48
CA ARG A 65 -16.74 -4.93 5.46
C ARG A 65 -18.04 -4.66 4.74
N ALA A 66 -19.05 -5.32 5.17
CA ALA A 66 -20.40 -5.07 4.66
C ALA A 66 -21.05 -3.91 5.39
#